data_b64079ccade7f8e67261419dc65d7cce
#
_entry.id   b64079ccade7f8e67261419dc65d7cce
#
_cell.length_a   1.000
_cell.length_b   1.000
_cell.length_c   1.000
_cell.angle_alpha   90.00
_cell.angle_beta   90.00
_cell.angle_gamma   90.00
#
_symmetry.space_group_name_H-M   'P 1'
#
loop_
_entity.id
_entity.type
_entity.pdbx_description
1 polymer ?
#
loop_
_entity_poly.entity_id
_entity_poly.type
_entity_poly.pdbx_seq_one_letter_code
_entity_poly.pdbx_strand_id
1 'polypeptide(L)'
;MSSTFETVAGIIAETCDIPRDTITPESHAINDLGIDSLDFLDIVFAIDKEFGIKIPLEQWTQEVNEGKVSTEEYFVLKNLCAKIDELRAAKG
;
A
#
# COMPACT_ATOMS: atom_id res chain seq x y z
N MET A 1 -1.08 18.35 -9.04
CA MET A 1 -0.49 17.03 -9.30
C MET A 1 -0.85 16.07 -8.17
N SER A 2 -1.25 14.88 -8.54
CA SER A 2 -1.51 13.85 -7.53
C SER A 2 -0.21 13.29 -7.01
N SER A 3 -0.09 13.21 -5.70
CA SER A 3 1.04 12.52 -5.09
C SER A 3 0.80 11.01 -5.12
N THR A 4 1.84 10.23 -4.89
CA THR A 4 1.70 8.79 -4.75
C THR A 4 0.66 8.46 -3.68
N PHE A 5 0.72 9.16 -2.55
CA PHE A 5 -0.23 8.95 -1.47
C PHE A 5 -1.68 9.21 -1.92
N GLU A 6 -1.92 10.29 -2.63
CA GLU A 6 -3.28 10.61 -3.07
C GLU A 6 -3.85 9.52 -3.96
N THR A 7 -3.05 9.00 -4.87
CA THR A 7 -3.47 7.91 -5.75
C THR A 7 -3.76 6.65 -4.96
N VAL A 8 -2.86 6.28 -4.06
CA VAL A 8 -3.04 5.09 -3.22
C VAL A 8 -4.28 5.23 -2.34
N ALA A 9 -4.45 6.37 -1.70
CA ALA A 9 -5.61 6.60 -0.84
C ALA A 9 -6.91 6.56 -1.62
N GLY A 10 -6.92 7.08 -2.85
CA GLY A 10 -8.09 6.99 -3.71
C GLY A 10 -8.43 5.55 -4.07
N ILE A 11 -7.43 4.75 -4.36
CA ILE A 11 -7.62 3.32 -4.66
C ILE A 11 -8.22 2.61 -3.44
N ILE A 12 -7.67 2.87 -2.26
CA ILE A 12 -8.16 2.26 -1.03
C ILE A 12 -9.61 2.67 -0.76
N ALA A 13 -9.91 3.94 -0.91
CA ALA A 13 -11.26 4.45 -0.67
C ALA A 13 -12.28 3.77 -1.58
N GLU A 14 -11.93 3.59 -2.84
CA GLU A 14 -12.83 2.95 -3.79
C GLU A 14 -12.96 1.45 -3.57
N THR A 15 -11.84 0.79 -3.34
CA THR A 15 -11.81 -0.68 -3.22
C THR A 15 -12.50 -1.15 -1.96
N CYS A 16 -12.29 -0.45 -0.84
CA CYS A 16 -12.77 -0.86 0.47
C CYS A 16 -13.96 -0.04 0.96
N ASP A 17 -14.44 0.91 0.15
CA ASP A 17 -15.55 1.78 0.50
C ASP A 17 -15.31 2.51 1.82
N ILE A 18 -14.12 3.07 1.95
CA ILE A 18 -13.70 3.82 3.14
C ILE A 18 -13.72 5.31 2.79
N PRO A 19 -14.26 6.16 3.70
CA PRO A 19 -14.22 7.61 3.45
C PRO A 19 -12.79 8.10 3.25
N ARG A 20 -12.55 8.83 2.16
CA ARG A 20 -11.22 9.31 1.82
C ARG A 20 -10.61 10.15 2.95
N ASP A 21 -11.44 10.89 3.66
CA ASP A 21 -10.99 11.78 4.73
C ASP A 21 -10.38 11.06 5.92
N THR A 22 -10.69 9.76 6.08
CA THR A 22 -10.15 8.98 7.19
C THR A 22 -8.79 8.36 6.87
N ILE A 23 -8.35 8.47 5.61
CA ILE A 23 -7.09 7.86 5.18
C ILE A 23 -5.99 8.90 5.27
N THR A 24 -4.98 8.62 6.10
CA THR A 24 -3.85 9.52 6.31
C THR A 24 -2.53 8.80 6.05
N PRO A 25 -1.42 9.53 5.83
CA PRO A 25 -0.12 8.87 5.64
C PRO A 25 0.33 8.00 6.81
N GLU A 26 -0.14 8.32 8.01
CA GLU A 26 0.20 7.59 9.22
C GLU A 26 -0.71 6.38 9.46
N SER A 27 -1.76 6.22 8.66
CA SER A 27 -2.70 5.11 8.81
C SER A 27 -2.04 3.78 8.46
N HIS A 28 -2.26 2.78 9.31
CA HIS A 28 -1.85 1.41 9.02
C HIS A 28 -3.00 0.74 8.27
N ALA A 29 -2.71 0.22 7.08
CA ALA A 29 -3.75 -0.32 6.20
C ALA A 29 -4.61 -1.38 6.89
N ILE A 30 -4.01 -2.23 7.69
CA ILE A 30 -4.71 -3.33 8.34
C ILE A 30 -5.24 -2.92 9.71
N ASN A 31 -4.38 -2.34 10.56
CA ASN A 31 -4.75 -2.04 11.94
C ASN A 31 -5.67 -0.85 12.08
N ASP A 32 -5.45 0.20 11.28
CA ASP A 32 -6.21 1.44 11.39
C ASP A 32 -7.41 1.47 10.45
N LEU A 33 -7.24 0.99 9.23
CA LEU A 33 -8.28 1.04 8.22
C LEU A 33 -9.11 -0.24 8.16
N GLY A 34 -8.67 -1.29 8.83
CA GLY A 34 -9.42 -2.54 8.89
C GLY A 34 -9.48 -3.31 7.59
N ILE A 35 -8.50 -3.10 6.71
CA ILE A 35 -8.44 -3.79 5.43
C ILE A 35 -7.96 -5.22 5.65
N ASP A 36 -8.72 -6.20 5.15
CA ASP A 36 -8.26 -7.59 5.27
C ASP A 36 -7.28 -7.93 4.15
N SER A 37 -6.68 -9.13 4.22
CA SER A 37 -5.62 -9.50 3.29
C SER A 37 -6.12 -9.64 1.86
N LEU A 38 -7.36 -10.05 1.65
CA LEU A 38 -7.93 -10.16 0.31
C LEU A 38 -8.16 -8.80 -0.31
N ASP A 39 -8.71 -7.87 0.47
CA ASP A 39 -8.90 -6.50 0.00
C ASP A 39 -7.56 -5.84 -0.26
N PHE A 40 -6.57 -6.10 0.59
CA PHE A 40 -5.23 -5.54 0.38
C PHE A 40 -4.61 -6.07 -0.91
N LEU A 41 -4.85 -7.32 -1.25
CA LEU A 41 -4.38 -7.89 -2.51
C LEU A 41 -4.99 -7.16 -3.71
N ASP A 42 -6.28 -6.88 -3.65
CA ASP A 42 -6.95 -6.11 -4.69
C ASP A 42 -6.37 -4.71 -4.82
N ILE A 43 -6.06 -4.09 -3.69
CA ILE A 43 -5.43 -2.77 -3.66
C ILE A 43 -4.06 -2.83 -4.33
N VAL A 44 -3.26 -3.85 -4.02
CA VAL A 44 -1.93 -4.03 -4.61
C VAL A 44 -2.03 -4.19 -6.12
N PHE A 45 -2.97 -4.99 -6.61
CA PHE A 45 -3.15 -5.15 -8.05
C PHE A 45 -3.52 -3.82 -8.72
N ALA A 46 -4.39 -3.05 -8.09
CA ALA A 46 -4.77 -1.74 -8.63
C ALA A 46 -3.58 -0.78 -8.67
N ILE A 47 -2.75 -0.81 -7.61
CA ILE A 47 -1.54 0.02 -7.56
C ILE A 47 -0.56 -0.40 -8.65
N ASP A 48 -0.34 -1.69 -8.82
CA ASP A 48 0.55 -2.20 -9.86
C ASP A 48 0.13 -1.70 -11.23
N LYS A 49 -1.16 -1.76 -11.50
CA LYS A 49 -1.71 -1.32 -12.78
C LYS A 49 -1.61 0.19 -12.95
N GLU A 50 -1.91 0.94 -11.90
CA GLU A 50 -1.92 2.39 -11.96
C GLU A 50 -0.52 2.97 -12.19
N PHE A 51 0.48 2.41 -11.52
CA PHE A 51 1.84 2.92 -11.62
C PHE A 51 2.72 2.15 -12.60
N GLY A 52 2.22 1.05 -13.15
CA GLY A 52 3.01 0.23 -14.06
C GLY A 52 4.18 -0.44 -13.38
N ILE A 53 4.01 -0.87 -12.15
CA ILE A 53 5.04 -1.53 -11.35
C ILE A 53 4.54 -2.90 -10.90
N LYS A 54 5.41 -3.63 -10.22
CA LYS A 54 5.00 -4.88 -9.57
C LYS A 54 5.49 -4.87 -8.14
N ILE A 55 4.54 -4.83 -7.19
CA ILE A 55 4.86 -4.91 -5.78
C ILE A 55 5.16 -6.37 -5.43
N PRO A 56 6.34 -6.66 -4.84
CA PRO A 56 6.69 -8.04 -4.47
C PRO A 56 6.01 -8.42 -3.14
N LEU A 57 4.68 -8.54 -3.18
CA LEU A 57 3.87 -8.75 -1.99
C LEU A 57 4.22 -10.04 -1.26
N GLU A 58 4.52 -11.10 -2.00
CA GLU A 58 4.89 -12.37 -1.40
C GLU A 58 6.18 -12.24 -0.58
N GLN A 59 7.16 -11.52 -1.14
CA GLN A 59 8.41 -11.29 -0.43
C GLN A 59 8.18 -10.45 0.82
N TRP A 60 7.38 -9.41 0.72
CA TRP A 60 7.08 -8.55 1.86
C TRP A 60 6.38 -9.35 2.97
N THR A 61 5.41 -10.17 2.59
CA THR A 61 4.69 -11.01 3.55
C THR A 61 5.62 -11.99 4.23
N GLN A 62 6.51 -12.60 3.46
CA GLN A 62 7.49 -13.54 4.00
C GLN A 62 8.42 -12.86 4.99
N GLU A 63 8.93 -11.68 4.67
CA GLU A 63 9.83 -10.94 5.55
C GLU A 63 9.15 -10.59 6.87
N VAL A 64 7.88 -10.19 6.80
CA VAL A 64 7.11 -9.89 8.01
C VAL A 64 6.91 -11.17 8.85
N ASN A 65 6.55 -12.27 8.20
CA ASN A 65 6.32 -13.53 8.89
C ASN A 65 7.59 -14.08 9.54
N GLU A 66 8.74 -13.81 8.94
CA GLU A 66 10.03 -14.25 9.48
C GLU A 66 10.56 -13.31 10.56
N GLY A 67 9.87 -12.21 10.81
CA GLY A 67 10.29 -11.24 11.79
C GLY A 67 11.43 -10.34 11.38
N LYS A 68 11.76 -10.30 10.09
CA LYS A 68 12.84 -9.45 9.57
C LYS A 68 12.45 -7.99 9.55
N VAL A 69 11.16 -7.70 9.29
CA VAL A 69 10.64 -6.35 9.30
C VAL A 69 9.29 -6.37 10.01
N SER A 70 8.88 -5.22 10.54
CA SER A 70 7.56 -5.10 11.15
C SER A 70 6.51 -4.86 10.07
N THR A 71 5.24 -5.15 10.39
CA THR A 71 4.15 -4.89 9.46
C THR A 71 4.06 -3.41 9.11
N GLU A 72 4.42 -2.54 10.05
CA GLU A 72 4.39 -1.09 9.84
C GLU A 72 5.29 -0.65 8.69
N GLU A 73 6.38 -1.36 8.47
CA GLU A 73 7.33 -1.04 7.42
C GLU A 73 6.68 -1.04 6.03
N TYR A 74 5.70 -1.91 5.83
CA TYR A 74 5.03 -2.03 4.54
C TYR A 74 3.60 -1.52 4.54
N PHE A 75 2.90 -1.57 5.67
CA PHE A 75 1.46 -1.31 5.71
C PHE A 75 1.07 0.06 6.22
N VAL A 76 1.95 0.80 6.87
CA VAL A 76 1.71 2.21 7.14
C VAL A 76 1.82 2.93 5.80
N LEU A 77 0.80 3.72 5.45
CA LEU A 77 0.67 4.23 4.09
C LEU A 77 1.86 5.05 3.62
N LYS A 78 2.44 5.88 4.48
CA LYS A 78 3.61 6.66 4.09
C LYS A 78 4.78 5.75 3.71
N ASN A 79 4.94 4.63 4.42
CA ASN A 79 6.00 3.66 4.12
C ASN A 79 5.70 2.90 2.84
N LEU A 80 4.44 2.52 2.64
CA LEU A 80 4.00 1.88 1.40
C LEU A 80 4.26 2.80 0.21
N CYS A 81 3.92 4.08 0.34
CA CYS A 81 4.16 5.04 -0.74
C CYS A 81 5.64 5.21 -1.04
N ALA A 82 6.49 5.20 -0.02
CA ALA A 82 7.94 5.26 -0.22
C ALA A 82 8.44 4.06 -1.01
N LYS A 83 7.92 2.87 -0.71
CA LYS A 83 8.28 1.65 -1.46
C LYS A 83 7.80 1.75 -2.91
N ILE A 84 6.61 2.27 -3.12
CA ILE A 84 6.08 2.46 -4.46
C ILE A 84 6.96 3.41 -5.25
N ASP A 85 7.39 4.50 -4.64
CA ASP A 85 8.25 5.46 -5.32
C ASP A 85 9.61 4.85 -5.66
N GLU A 86 10.15 4.01 -4.79
CA GLU A 86 11.38 3.28 -5.07
C GLU A 86 11.22 2.36 -6.27
N LEU A 87 10.10 1.63 -6.34
CA LEU A 87 9.83 0.72 -7.45
C LEU A 87 9.64 1.48 -8.76
N ARG A 88 9.00 2.63 -8.71
CA ARG A 88 8.84 3.48 -9.90
C ARG A 88 10.17 4.00 -10.39
N ALA A 89 11.03 4.41 -9.48
CA ALA A 89 12.36 4.91 -9.83
C ALA A 89 13.22 3.79 -10.41
N ALA A 90 13.12 2.59 -9.85
CA ALA A 90 13.89 1.43 -10.33
C ALA A 90 13.44 0.99 -11.72
N LYS A 91 12.17 1.17 -12.02
CA LYS A 91 11.63 0.80 -13.33
C LYS A 91 12.13 1.76 -14.40
N GLY A 92 12.42 2.97 -14.03
CA GLY A 92 12.97 3.93 -14.93
C GLY A 92 12.08 4.86 -15.54
#